data_6cbda67ecde76687900ba7ba4349fc80
#
_entry.id   6cbda67ecde76687900ba7ba4349fc80
#
_cell.length_a   1.000
_cell.length_b   1.000
_cell.length_c   1.000
_cell.angle_alpha   90.00
_cell.angle_beta   90.00
_cell.angle_gamma   90.00
#
_symmetry.space_group_name_H-M   'P 1'
#
loop_
_entity.id
_entity.type
_entity.pdbx_description
1 polymer ?
#
loop_
_entity_poly.entity_id
_entity_poly.type
_entity_poly.pdbx_seq_one_letter_code
_entity_poly.pdbx_strand_id
1 'polypeptide(L)' 'MSFMFEVLYKSPPDPRREAVLSERVGQLGGRLTYREDPDVIGVGPVTLTFEFDGFQEAQEAASRLRSQGEHVEGPMDYGD' A
#
# COMPACT_ATOMS: atom_id res chain seq x y z
N MET A 1 -15.43 -9.50 4.14
CA MET A 1 -14.55 -9.64 2.96
C MET A 1 -13.68 -8.41 2.86
N SER A 2 -12.40 -8.58 2.66
CA SER A 2 -11.50 -7.45 2.53
C SER A 2 -10.58 -7.64 1.34
N PHE A 3 -10.09 -6.52 0.81
CA PHE A 3 -9.24 -6.50 -0.38
C PHE A 3 -8.01 -5.68 -0.05
N MET A 4 -6.85 -6.22 -0.30
CA MET A 4 -5.60 -5.58 0.07
C MET A 4 -4.70 -5.43 -1.13
N PHE A 5 -3.91 -4.37 -1.12
CA PHE A 5 -2.77 -4.28 -2.02
C PHE A 5 -1.54 -3.85 -1.23
N GLU A 6 -0.38 -4.10 -1.82
CA GLU A 6 0.88 -3.73 -1.21
C GLU A 6 1.54 -2.64 -2.03
N VAL A 7 2.12 -1.68 -1.33
CA VAL A 7 2.98 -0.67 -1.95
C VAL A 7 4.40 -0.95 -1.49
N LEU A 8 5.30 -1.09 -2.46
CA LEU A 8 6.71 -1.38 -2.17
C LEU A 8 7.57 -0.23 -2.64
N TYR A 9 8.48 0.22 -1.78
CA TYR A 9 9.43 1.25 -2.20
C TYR A 9 10.81 0.93 -1.64
N LYS A 10 11.85 1.45 -2.31
CA LYS A 10 13.23 1.17 -1.95
C LYS A 10 13.59 1.78 -0.61
N SER A 11 14.36 1.02 0.18
CA SER A 11 15.00 1.54 1.39
C SER A 11 15.85 2.75 1.07
N PRO A 12 16.10 3.64 2.03
CA PRO A 12 15.74 3.52 3.44
C PRO A 12 14.27 3.90 3.70
N PRO A 13 13.73 3.51 4.86
CA PRO A 13 12.37 3.89 5.23
C PRO A 13 12.19 5.40 5.23
N ASP A 14 11.06 5.84 4.75
CA ASP A 14 10.74 7.26 4.61
C ASP A 14 9.37 7.53 5.26
N PRO A 15 9.37 7.92 6.55
CA PRO A 15 8.10 8.13 7.27
C PRO A 15 7.21 9.19 6.64
N ARG A 16 7.80 10.23 6.04
CA ARG A 16 7.01 11.29 5.40
C ARG A 16 6.28 10.76 4.17
N ARG A 17 6.99 9.96 3.36
CA ARG A 17 6.37 9.34 2.19
C ARG A 17 5.24 8.40 2.62
N GLU A 18 5.46 7.63 3.67
CA GLU A 18 4.45 6.70 4.16
C GLU A 18 3.23 7.43 4.69
N ALA A 19 3.42 8.57 5.36
CA ALA A 19 2.32 9.37 5.85
C ALA A 19 1.47 9.91 4.69
N VAL A 20 2.12 10.37 3.63
CA VAL A 20 1.42 10.87 2.44
C VAL A 20 0.62 9.76 1.77
N LEU A 21 1.23 8.58 1.63
CA LEU A 21 0.55 7.43 1.02
C LEU A 21 -0.66 7.01 1.86
N SER A 22 -0.49 6.94 3.19
CA SER A 22 -1.57 6.55 4.08
C SER A 22 -2.73 7.55 4.03
N GLU A 23 -2.42 8.84 3.94
CA GLU A 23 -3.45 9.86 3.82
C GLU A 23 -4.23 9.72 2.53
N ARG A 24 -3.53 9.54 1.41
CA ARG A 24 -4.18 9.36 0.11
C ARG A 24 -5.08 8.14 0.09
N VAL A 25 -4.57 7.02 0.62
CA VAL A 25 -5.35 5.80 0.71
C VAL A 25 -6.56 5.99 1.62
N GLY A 26 -6.38 6.69 2.74
CA GLY A 26 -7.49 6.99 3.65
C GLY A 26 -8.59 7.77 2.98
N GLN A 27 -8.25 8.72 2.12
CA GLN A 27 -9.23 9.51 1.38
C GLN A 27 -10.02 8.66 0.39
N LEU A 28 -9.49 7.52 0.00
CA LEU A 28 -10.13 6.62 -0.95
C LEU A 28 -10.82 5.44 -0.26
N GLY A 29 -10.87 5.46 1.07
CA GLY A 29 -11.59 4.45 1.82
C GLY A 29 -10.75 3.29 2.35
N GLY A 30 -9.44 3.38 2.25
CA GLY A 30 -8.55 2.34 2.73
C GLY A 30 -7.84 2.70 4.02
N ARG A 31 -7.09 1.74 4.53
CA ARG A 31 -6.32 1.95 5.75
C ARG A 31 -5.06 1.09 5.74
N LEU A 32 -4.01 1.58 6.37
CA LEU A 32 -2.77 0.82 6.52
C LEU A 32 -2.98 -0.25 7.60
N THR A 33 -2.80 -1.51 7.26
CA THR A 33 -2.99 -2.61 8.21
C THR A 33 -1.69 -3.30 8.58
N TYR A 34 -0.67 -3.20 7.75
CA TYR A 34 0.59 -3.85 8.03
C TYR A 34 1.72 -3.12 7.33
N ARG A 35 2.86 -3.08 7.99
CA ARG A 35 4.07 -2.46 7.46
C ARG A 35 5.25 -3.37 7.75
N GLU A 36 6.08 -3.60 6.75
CA GLU A 36 7.23 -4.47 6.91
C GLU A 36 8.50 -3.76 6.43
N ASP A 37 9.50 -3.73 7.31
CA ASP A 37 10.83 -3.23 6.94
C ASP A 37 11.60 -4.35 6.24
N PRO A 38 12.61 -3.99 5.40
CA PRO A 38 13.47 -5.01 4.80
C PRO A 38 14.27 -5.74 5.88
N ASP A 39 14.59 -7.01 5.63
CA ASP A 39 15.35 -7.83 6.57
C ASP A 39 16.72 -7.22 6.86
N VAL A 40 17.32 -6.60 5.84
CA VAL A 40 18.62 -5.94 5.98
C VAL A 40 18.42 -4.48 5.62
N ILE A 41 18.78 -3.58 6.55
CA ILE A 41 18.64 -2.14 6.34
C ILE A 41 19.40 -1.71 5.08
N GLY A 42 18.71 -1.01 4.19
CA GLY A 42 19.28 -0.54 2.94
C GLY A 42 19.21 -1.56 1.81
N VAL A 43 18.71 -2.77 2.08
CA VAL A 43 18.59 -3.83 1.08
C VAL A 43 17.16 -4.33 1.07
N GLY A 44 16.54 -4.28 -0.10
CA GLY A 44 15.15 -4.72 -0.26
C GLY A 44 14.15 -3.61 -0.04
N PRO A 45 12.88 -3.90 -0.28
CA PRO A 45 11.84 -2.87 -0.20
C PRO A 45 11.25 -2.74 1.21
N VAL A 46 10.70 -1.55 1.48
CA VAL A 46 9.74 -1.36 2.54
C VAL A 46 8.37 -1.71 1.96
N THR A 47 7.57 -2.48 2.67
CA THR A 47 6.26 -2.93 2.18
C THR A 47 5.16 -2.37 3.06
N LEU A 48 4.17 -1.73 2.44
CA LEU A 48 2.99 -1.20 3.12
C LEU A 48 1.78 -1.94 2.60
N THR A 49 0.99 -2.51 3.50
CA THR A 49 -0.24 -3.22 3.13
C THR A 49 -1.44 -2.35 3.48
N PHE A 50 -2.25 -2.05 2.48
CA PHE A 50 -3.47 -1.26 2.65
C PHE A 50 -4.68 -2.14 2.41
N GLU A 51 -5.69 -1.96 3.24
CA GLU A 51 -6.92 -2.76 3.22
C GLU A 51 -8.12 -1.90 2.91
N PHE A 52 -9.03 -2.46 2.11
CA PHE A 52 -10.28 -1.82 1.71
C PHE A 52 -11.42 -2.81 1.91
N ASP A 53 -12.62 -2.27 2.14
CA ASP A 53 -13.80 -3.12 2.26
C ASP A 53 -14.40 -3.49 0.90
N GLY A 54 -14.13 -2.67 -0.13
CA GLY A 54 -14.65 -2.90 -1.47
C GLY A 54 -13.55 -3.11 -2.49
N PHE A 55 -13.79 -4.03 -3.44
CA PHE A 55 -12.81 -4.32 -4.47
C PHE A 55 -12.59 -3.13 -5.40
N GLN A 56 -13.69 -2.45 -5.79
CA GLN A 56 -13.56 -1.33 -6.72
C GLN A 56 -12.75 -0.19 -6.11
N GLU A 57 -13.00 0.09 -4.83
CA GLU A 57 -12.25 1.13 -4.13
C GLU A 57 -10.77 0.77 -4.07
N ALA A 58 -10.46 -0.49 -3.76
CA ALA A 58 -9.07 -0.94 -3.72
C ALA A 58 -8.42 -0.83 -5.09
N GLN A 59 -9.14 -1.24 -6.14
CA GLN A 59 -8.62 -1.21 -7.49
C GLN A 59 -8.37 0.23 -7.97
N GLU A 60 -9.29 1.13 -7.66
CA GLU A 60 -9.13 2.53 -8.04
C GLU A 60 -7.96 3.17 -7.31
N ALA A 61 -7.81 2.88 -6.02
CA ALA A 61 -6.70 3.40 -5.25
C ALA A 61 -5.37 2.88 -5.79
N ALA A 62 -5.29 1.58 -6.08
CA ALA A 62 -4.09 0.98 -6.65
C ALA A 62 -3.73 1.64 -7.99
N SER A 63 -4.73 1.86 -8.83
CA SER A 63 -4.52 2.48 -10.13
C SER A 63 -3.99 3.90 -9.99
N ARG A 64 -4.55 4.68 -9.06
CA ARG A 64 -4.11 6.05 -8.82
C ARG A 64 -2.67 6.08 -8.32
N LEU A 65 -2.32 5.19 -7.39
CA LEU A 65 -0.96 5.15 -6.88
C LEU A 65 0.03 4.76 -7.97
N ARG A 66 -0.33 3.80 -8.82
CA ARG A 66 0.51 3.43 -9.95
C ARG A 66 0.74 4.61 -10.89
N SER A 67 -0.30 5.39 -11.16
CA SER A 67 -0.17 6.55 -12.04
C SER A 67 0.70 7.63 -11.43
N GLN A 68 0.89 7.60 -10.12
CA GLN A 68 1.77 8.53 -9.41
C GLN A 68 3.19 7.99 -9.27
N GLY A 69 3.48 6.85 -9.89
CA GLY A 69 4.81 6.27 -9.89
C GLY A 69 5.09 5.26 -8.80
N GLU A 70 4.08 4.88 -8.02
CA GLU A 70 4.27 3.88 -6.98
C GLU A 70 4.24 2.48 -7.55
N HIS A 71 5.02 1.59 -6.93
CA HIS A 71 4.98 0.17 -7.27
C HIS A 71 3.92 -0.49 -6.39
N VAL A 72 2.86 -0.99 -7.02
CA VAL A 72 1.71 -1.56 -6.32
C VAL A 72 1.48 -2.98 -6.79
N GLU A 73 1.33 -3.89 -5.84
CA GLU A 73 0.97 -5.29 -6.10
C GLU A 73 -0.40 -5.58 -5.53
N GLY A 74 -1.28 -6.09 -6.36
CA GLY A 74 -2.67 -6.32 -6.02
C GLY A 74 -3.58 -5.34 -6.74
N PRO A 75 -4.86 -5.25 -6.33
CA PRO A 75 -5.43 -5.81 -5.10
C PRO A 75 -5.73 -7.31 -5.19
N MET A 76 -5.71 -7.92 -4.02
CA MET A 76 -6.04 -9.32 -3.85
C MET A 76 -7.17 -9.47 -2.84
N ASP A 77 -7.94 -10.55 -2.98
CA ASP A 77 -9.06 -10.85 -2.10
C ASP A 77 -8.55 -11.73 -0.96
N TYR A 78 -8.70 -11.23 0.26
CA TYR A 78 -8.32 -11.96 1.47
C TYR A 78 -9.52 -12.33 2.33
N GLY A 79 -10.72 -12.10 1.81
CA GLY A 79 -11.91 -12.40 2.58
C GLY A 79 -12.46 -13.75 2.23
N ASP A 80 -12.45 -14.69 3.04
CA ASP A 80 -12.93 -15.95 2.85
C ASP A 80 -14.12 -16.22 2.58
#